data_18c60a5fd1fcea208326add343c56e35
#
_entry.id   18c60a5fd1fcea208326add343c56e35
#
_cell.length_a   1.000
_cell.length_b   1.000
_cell.length_c   1.000
_cell.angle_alpha   90.00
_cell.angle_beta   90.00
_cell.angle_gamma   90.00
#
_symmetry.space_group_name_H-M   'P 1'
#
loop_
_entity.id
_entity.type
_entity.pdbx_description
1 polymer ?
#
loop_
_entity_poly.entity_id
_entity_poly.type
_entity_poly.pdbx_seq_one_letter_code
_entity_poly.pdbx_strand_id
1 'polypeptide(L)'
;MSSIFINGTKYSVSTGLAAAVPVSAITNANPAVASTTTPPADGSILVVNSGWSDLDDTVARAANADADSFELEGVDTTNTVRFPAGEGAGSVRAVSGWVSLDQVRDVQVTGGDQQYFQYQYVEDRSSRQRQKPTFKNAITMTFQLDYDPSKAWYQALIEADAARDPVVVRGILPNGAMLLYYAYPSFNKVPTGAVNENLQNTATFSLICDPIRYESAE
;
A
#
# COMPACT_ATOMS: atom_id res chain seq x y z
N MET A 1 18.09 -15.81 -12.71
CA MET A 1 16.93 -15.01 -12.26
C MET A 1 15.75 -15.37 -13.15
N SER A 2 14.67 -15.89 -12.60
CA SER A 2 13.46 -16.15 -13.37
C SER A 2 12.58 -14.90 -13.32
N SER A 3 12.22 -14.35 -14.47
CA SER A 3 11.17 -13.34 -14.57
C SER A 3 9.83 -13.97 -14.17
N ILE A 4 8.96 -13.21 -13.49
CA ILE A 4 7.65 -13.66 -13.06
C ILE A 4 6.63 -13.08 -14.01
N PHE A 5 5.76 -13.94 -14.58
CA PHE A 5 4.62 -13.46 -15.35
C PHE A 5 3.50 -13.02 -14.42
N ILE A 6 2.72 -12.02 -14.83
CA ILE A 6 1.55 -11.55 -14.09
C ILE A 6 0.42 -12.60 -14.07
N ASN A 7 0.42 -13.53 -15.02
CA ASN A 7 -0.60 -14.56 -15.15
C ASN A 7 -0.67 -15.43 -13.89
N GLY A 8 -1.86 -15.55 -13.31
CA GLY A 8 -2.07 -16.27 -12.05
C GLY A 8 -1.91 -15.42 -10.80
N THR A 9 -1.59 -14.13 -10.91
CA THR A 9 -1.63 -13.20 -9.79
C THR A 9 -3.06 -13.02 -9.31
N LYS A 10 -3.26 -13.12 -8.00
CA LYS A 10 -4.57 -12.92 -7.36
C LYS A 10 -4.57 -11.57 -6.66
N TYR A 11 -5.50 -10.70 -7.02
CA TYR A 11 -5.70 -9.43 -6.35
C TYR A 11 -6.89 -9.48 -5.40
N SER A 12 -6.80 -8.79 -4.28
CA SER A 12 -7.89 -8.63 -3.32
C SER A 12 -7.88 -7.22 -2.75
N VAL A 13 -9.04 -6.69 -2.45
CA VAL A 13 -9.19 -5.38 -1.79
C VAL A 13 -9.78 -5.59 -0.40
N SER A 14 -9.33 -4.80 0.58
CA SER A 14 -9.88 -4.82 1.92
C SER A 14 -11.29 -4.23 1.94
N THR A 15 -12.18 -4.83 2.73
CA THR A 15 -13.57 -4.35 2.90
C THR A 15 -13.77 -3.55 4.19
N GLY A 16 -12.77 -3.52 5.06
CA GLY A 16 -12.82 -2.76 6.29
C GLY A 16 -11.54 -2.87 7.10
N LEU A 17 -11.42 -2.00 8.08
CA LEU A 17 -10.37 -2.02 9.08
C LEU A 17 -11.00 -2.24 10.46
N ALA A 18 -10.37 -3.06 11.27
CA ALA A 18 -10.76 -3.27 12.68
C ALA A 18 -10.61 -1.96 13.48
N ALA A 19 -11.10 -1.98 14.72
CA ALA A 19 -10.87 -0.88 15.65
C ALA A 19 -9.37 -0.61 15.82
N ALA A 20 -9.02 0.66 16.02
CA ALA A 20 -7.64 1.05 16.26
C ALA A 20 -7.16 0.49 17.60
N VAL A 21 -6.00 -0.15 17.57
CA VAL A 21 -5.28 -0.64 18.74
C VAL A 21 -4.16 0.35 19.05
N PRO A 22 -4.14 0.96 20.25
CA PRO A 22 -3.09 1.90 20.61
C PRO A 22 -1.72 1.23 20.69
N VAL A 23 -0.72 1.89 20.14
CA VAL A 23 0.70 1.51 20.25
C VAL A 23 1.39 2.58 21.09
N SER A 24 1.91 2.18 22.23
CA SER A 24 2.54 3.10 23.19
C SER A 24 3.95 3.49 22.79
N ALA A 25 4.65 2.63 22.08
CA ALA A 25 6.00 2.87 21.59
C ALA A 25 6.33 1.94 20.42
N ILE A 26 7.21 2.40 19.54
CA ILE A 26 7.86 1.57 18.52
C ILE A 26 9.37 1.71 18.72
N THR A 27 10.11 0.60 18.68
CA THR A 27 11.56 0.58 18.89
C THR A 27 12.31 1.02 17.64
N ASN A 28 13.52 1.56 17.85
CA ASN A 28 14.49 1.78 16.75
C ASN A 28 15.27 0.49 16.48
N ALA A 29 14.67 -0.44 15.76
CA ALA A 29 15.21 -1.79 15.50
C ALA A 29 14.89 -2.27 14.07
N ASN A 30 15.45 -3.40 13.69
CA ASN A 30 15.13 -4.12 12.45
C ASN A 30 14.97 -5.62 12.75
N PRO A 31 13.73 -6.17 12.70
CA PRO A 31 12.47 -5.44 12.51
C PRO A 31 12.10 -4.55 13.71
N ALA A 32 11.26 -3.54 13.45
CA ALA A 32 10.73 -2.68 14.51
C ALA A 32 9.73 -3.43 15.39
N VAL A 33 9.78 -3.22 16.70
CA VAL A 33 8.86 -3.84 17.67
C VAL A 33 7.90 -2.76 18.20
N ALA A 34 6.61 -3.04 18.09
CA ALA A 34 5.53 -2.18 18.57
C ALA A 34 5.00 -2.72 19.91
N SER A 35 4.87 -1.84 20.92
CA SER A 35 4.35 -2.19 22.24
C SER A 35 2.86 -1.82 22.35
N THR A 36 2.02 -2.78 22.75
CA THR A 36 0.58 -2.62 22.90
C THR A 36 0.03 -3.63 23.90
N THR A 37 -1.12 -3.34 24.49
CA THR A 37 -1.81 -4.27 25.42
C THR A 37 -2.64 -5.36 24.72
N THR A 38 -2.90 -5.19 23.43
CA THR A 38 -3.71 -6.15 22.63
C THR A 38 -3.03 -6.38 21.28
N PRO A 39 -1.95 -7.17 21.24
CA PRO A 39 -1.24 -7.43 20.00
C PRO A 39 -2.14 -8.09 18.93
N PRO A 40 -2.02 -7.69 17.67
CA PRO A 40 -2.68 -8.37 16.56
C PRO A 40 -2.09 -9.77 16.38
N ALA A 41 -2.87 -10.70 15.81
CA ALA A 41 -2.36 -12.04 15.51
C ALA A 41 -1.27 -12.00 14.44
N ASP A 42 -0.33 -12.94 14.51
CA ASP A 42 0.70 -13.13 13.49
C ASP A 42 0.10 -13.29 12.09
N GLY A 43 0.76 -12.71 11.10
CA GLY A 43 0.28 -12.70 9.71
C GLY A 43 -0.80 -11.65 9.42
N SER A 44 -1.34 -10.95 10.43
CA SER A 44 -2.32 -9.89 10.22
C SER A 44 -1.73 -8.73 9.44
N ILE A 45 -2.44 -8.27 8.42
CA ILE A 45 -2.07 -7.07 7.68
C ILE A 45 -2.62 -5.86 8.43
N LEU A 46 -1.75 -4.92 8.74
CA LEU A 46 -2.00 -3.75 9.57
C LEU A 46 -1.83 -2.47 8.76
N VAL A 47 -2.71 -1.51 8.98
CA VAL A 47 -2.45 -0.11 8.67
C VAL A 47 -1.84 0.52 9.92
N VAL A 48 -0.70 1.16 9.76
CA VAL A 48 0.07 1.76 10.84
C VAL A 48 -0.11 3.27 10.79
N ASN A 49 -0.52 3.86 11.92
CA ASN A 49 -0.45 5.30 12.15
C ASN A 49 0.57 5.54 13.24
N SER A 50 1.55 6.39 12.98
CA SER A 50 2.69 6.64 13.86
C SER A 50 3.03 8.12 13.91
N GLY A 51 3.63 8.57 15.01
CA GLY A 51 4.22 9.90 15.10
C GLY A 51 5.42 10.10 14.15
N TRP A 52 5.97 9.05 13.60
CA TRP A 52 7.00 9.12 12.56
C TRP A 52 6.41 9.24 11.16
N SER A 53 6.66 10.35 10.47
CA SER A 53 6.11 10.61 9.13
C SER A 53 6.43 9.53 8.09
N ASP A 54 7.56 8.84 8.24
CA ASP A 54 7.98 7.79 7.29
C ASP A 54 7.31 6.43 7.56
N LEU A 55 6.61 6.29 8.69
CA LEU A 55 5.87 5.10 9.08
C LEU A 55 4.36 5.36 9.18
N ASP A 56 3.95 6.62 9.20
CA ASP A 56 2.55 7.01 9.23
C ASP A 56 1.85 6.67 7.93
N ASP A 57 0.61 6.23 8.01
CA ASP A 57 -0.21 5.79 6.86
C ASP A 57 0.47 4.72 5.99
N THR A 58 1.24 3.83 6.60
CA THR A 58 1.87 2.69 5.92
C THR A 58 1.15 1.38 6.26
N VAL A 59 1.50 0.33 5.51
CA VAL A 59 0.99 -1.02 5.75
C VAL A 59 2.16 -1.90 6.22
N ALA A 60 1.90 -2.78 7.18
CA ALA A 60 2.87 -3.76 7.64
C ALA A 60 2.18 -5.09 7.95
N ARG A 61 2.96 -6.17 8.05
CA ARG A 61 2.49 -7.47 8.55
C ARG A 61 2.95 -7.64 9.99
N ALA A 62 2.04 -8.08 10.86
CA ALA A 62 2.38 -8.45 12.22
C ALA A 62 3.15 -9.78 12.23
N ALA A 63 4.17 -9.87 13.02
CA ALA A 63 4.92 -11.09 13.26
C ALA A 63 5.37 -11.16 14.73
N ASN A 64 5.69 -12.38 15.19
CA ASN A 64 6.23 -12.62 16.52
C ASN A 64 5.46 -11.91 17.65
N ALA A 65 4.11 -12.02 17.58
CA ALA A 65 3.23 -11.43 18.59
C ALA A 65 3.41 -12.13 19.93
N ASP A 66 3.67 -11.33 20.98
CA ASP A 66 3.78 -11.76 22.38
C ASP A 66 2.67 -11.07 23.20
N ALA A 67 2.68 -11.20 24.53
CA ALA A 67 1.66 -10.66 25.40
C ALA A 67 1.46 -9.14 25.28
N ASP A 68 2.55 -8.38 25.12
CA ASP A 68 2.57 -6.92 25.17
C ASP A 68 3.21 -6.26 23.94
N SER A 69 3.58 -7.04 22.93
CA SER A 69 4.33 -6.53 21.78
C SER A 69 4.15 -7.40 20.53
N PHE A 70 4.48 -6.85 19.38
CA PHE A 70 4.58 -7.57 18.12
C PHE A 70 5.61 -6.87 17.22
N GLU A 71 6.14 -7.59 16.26
CA GLU A 71 7.04 -7.06 15.26
C GLU A 71 6.26 -6.53 14.04
N LEU A 72 6.74 -5.41 13.50
CA LEU A 72 6.36 -4.92 12.18
C LEU A 72 7.32 -5.54 11.17
N GLU A 73 6.91 -6.64 10.54
CA GLU A 73 7.77 -7.42 9.67
C GLU A 73 8.34 -6.60 8.52
N GLY A 74 9.66 -6.65 8.35
CA GLY A 74 10.38 -5.97 7.27
C GLY A 74 10.51 -4.45 7.44
N VAL A 75 10.04 -3.88 8.55
CA VAL A 75 10.17 -2.46 8.85
C VAL A 75 11.47 -2.20 9.60
N ASP A 76 12.36 -1.38 9.01
CA ASP A 76 13.63 -0.96 9.60
C ASP A 76 13.53 0.48 10.09
N THR A 77 13.59 0.67 11.39
CA THR A 77 13.55 1.97 12.08
C THR A 77 14.88 2.33 12.77
N THR A 78 15.97 1.68 12.39
CA THR A 78 17.31 1.92 13.02
C THR A 78 17.86 3.32 12.74
N ASN A 79 17.42 3.99 11.67
CA ASN A 79 17.86 5.33 11.36
C ASN A 79 17.14 6.38 12.24
N THR A 80 17.78 6.79 13.32
CA THR A 80 17.22 7.74 14.30
C THR A 80 17.05 9.18 13.80
N VAL A 81 17.57 9.52 12.62
CA VAL A 81 17.30 10.81 11.97
C VAL A 81 15.91 10.81 11.32
N ARG A 82 15.52 9.69 10.72
CA ARG A 82 14.17 9.49 10.14
C ARG A 82 13.15 9.09 11.20
N PHE A 83 13.60 8.36 12.22
CA PHE A 83 12.78 7.80 13.29
C PHE A 83 13.31 8.27 14.65
N PRO A 84 13.03 9.52 15.08
CA PRO A 84 13.50 10.04 16.36
C PRO A 84 13.01 9.18 17.53
N ALA A 85 13.91 8.87 18.47
CA ALA A 85 13.58 7.99 19.58
C ALA A 85 12.45 8.56 20.46
N GLY A 86 11.48 7.71 20.79
CA GLY A 86 10.33 8.06 21.63
C GLY A 86 9.15 8.72 20.91
N GLU A 87 9.25 9.03 19.63
CA GLU A 87 8.19 9.68 18.85
C GLU A 87 7.33 8.69 18.02
N GLY A 88 7.61 7.39 18.07
CA GLY A 88 6.94 6.36 17.28
C GLY A 88 5.58 5.88 17.81
N ALA A 89 5.06 6.47 18.89
CA ALA A 89 3.75 6.12 19.44
C ALA A 89 2.63 6.41 18.42
N GLY A 90 1.54 5.61 18.47
CA GLY A 90 0.43 5.79 17.55
C GLY A 90 -0.64 4.71 17.69
N SER A 91 -1.08 4.14 16.59
CA SER A 91 -2.07 3.05 16.58
C SER A 91 -1.90 2.16 15.35
N VAL A 92 -2.42 0.95 15.45
CA VAL A 92 -2.52 0.03 14.30
C VAL A 92 -3.96 -0.44 14.13
N ARG A 93 -4.34 -0.70 12.88
CA ARG A 93 -5.65 -1.24 12.53
C ARG A 93 -5.49 -2.46 11.63
N ALA A 94 -5.96 -3.60 12.07
CA ALA A 94 -5.92 -4.81 11.25
C ALA A 94 -6.97 -4.76 10.13
N VAL A 95 -6.63 -5.29 8.97
CA VAL A 95 -7.60 -5.50 7.89
C VAL A 95 -8.60 -6.56 8.33
N SER A 96 -9.90 -6.24 8.29
CA SER A 96 -10.97 -7.09 8.83
C SER A 96 -11.64 -7.99 7.79
N GLY A 97 -11.41 -7.78 6.51
CA GLY A 97 -12.00 -8.60 5.43
C GLY A 97 -11.37 -8.35 4.08
N TRP A 98 -11.48 -9.33 3.19
CA TRP A 98 -10.94 -9.29 1.84
C TRP A 98 -11.97 -9.73 0.83
N VAL A 99 -12.05 -9.01 -0.29
CA VAL A 99 -12.80 -9.42 -1.47
C VAL A 99 -11.84 -9.58 -2.64
N SER A 100 -11.91 -10.73 -3.33
CA SER A 100 -11.10 -10.98 -4.53
C SER A 100 -11.56 -10.12 -5.70
N LEU A 101 -10.61 -9.53 -6.40
CA LEU A 101 -10.83 -8.88 -7.69
C LEU A 101 -10.70 -9.95 -8.78
N ASP A 102 -11.83 -10.50 -9.19
CA ASP A 102 -11.89 -11.49 -10.27
C ASP A 102 -12.09 -10.81 -11.62
N GLN A 103 -11.77 -11.52 -12.70
CA GLN A 103 -11.94 -11.06 -14.08
C GLN A 103 -11.09 -9.81 -14.41
N VAL A 104 -9.94 -9.69 -13.76
CA VAL A 104 -8.96 -8.64 -14.08
C VAL A 104 -8.32 -8.92 -15.42
N ARG A 105 -8.43 -7.99 -16.37
CA ARG A 105 -7.83 -8.07 -17.70
C ARG A 105 -6.46 -7.46 -17.78
N ASP A 106 -6.31 -6.32 -17.13
CA ASP A 106 -5.08 -5.54 -17.18
C ASP A 106 -4.87 -4.79 -15.87
N VAL A 107 -3.60 -4.60 -15.54
CA VAL A 107 -3.16 -3.81 -14.38
C VAL A 107 -2.07 -2.87 -14.85
N GLN A 108 -2.34 -1.59 -14.82
CA GLN A 108 -1.39 -0.55 -15.20
C GLN A 108 -0.97 0.26 -13.98
N VAL A 109 0.31 0.62 -13.94
CA VAL A 109 0.88 1.48 -12.89
C VAL A 109 1.49 2.69 -13.55
N THR A 110 1.14 3.87 -13.06
CA THR A 110 1.67 5.15 -13.53
C THR A 110 2.14 6.00 -12.35
N GLY A 111 3.05 6.96 -12.60
CA GLY A 111 3.63 7.80 -11.55
C GLY A 111 4.88 7.18 -10.92
N GLY A 112 5.26 7.66 -9.74
CA GLY A 112 6.51 7.26 -9.08
C GLY A 112 7.76 7.97 -9.62
N ASP A 113 7.61 8.84 -10.63
CA ASP A 113 8.73 9.56 -11.22
C ASP A 113 9.31 10.56 -10.23
N GLN A 114 10.65 10.61 -10.14
CA GLN A 114 11.37 11.56 -9.32
C GLN A 114 11.31 12.95 -9.95
N GLN A 115 10.85 13.94 -9.20
CA GLN A 115 10.88 15.34 -9.58
C GLN A 115 12.21 15.97 -9.19
N TYR A 116 12.67 16.92 -10.01
CA TYR A 116 13.94 17.60 -9.81
C TYR A 116 13.75 19.12 -9.82
N PHE A 117 14.34 19.79 -8.85
CA PHE A 117 14.52 21.23 -8.85
C PHE A 117 15.81 21.57 -9.61
N GLN A 118 15.69 22.34 -10.68
CA GLN A 118 16.81 22.81 -11.49
C GLN A 118 17.27 24.16 -10.97
N TYR A 119 18.58 24.34 -10.83
CA TYR A 119 19.17 25.58 -10.38
C TYR A 119 20.54 25.82 -11.00
N GLN A 120 20.91 27.09 -11.10
CA GLN A 120 22.22 27.57 -11.54
C GLN A 120 22.56 28.81 -10.73
N TYR A 121 23.78 28.91 -10.26
CA TYR A 121 24.26 30.10 -9.58
C TYR A 121 24.75 31.14 -10.60
N VAL A 122 24.53 32.41 -10.28
CA VAL A 122 24.94 33.54 -11.18
C VAL A 122 26.46 33.56 -11.38
N GLU A 123 27.22 33.12 -10.38
CA GLU A 123 28.68 33.04 -10.41
C GLU A 123 29.23 31.85 -11.20
N ASP A 124 28.38 30.86 -11.49
CA ASP A 124 28.82 29.62 -12.15
C ASP A 124 29.06 29.84 -13.65
N ARG A 125 30.34 29.87 -14.03
CA ARG A 125 30.80 30.02 -15.43
C ARG A 125 30.86 28.66 -16.16
N SER A 126 30.51 27.55 -15.49
CA SER A 126 30.65 26.22 -16.12
C SER A 126 29.58 25.92 -17.17
N SER A 127 28.59 26.81 -17.34
CA SER A 127 27.42 26.60 -18.22
C SER A 127 26.68 25.29 -18.00
N ARG A 128 26.76 24.73 -16.78
CA ARG A 128 26.11 23.46 -16.39
C ARG A 128 24.93 23.75 -15.49
N GLN A 129 23.76 23.27 -15.88
CA GLN A 129 22.59 23.25 -15.03
C GLN A 129 22.74 22.14 -14.00
N ARG A 130 22.42 22.46 -12.73
CA ARG A 130 22.42 21.51 -11.62
C ARG A 130 21.00 21.12 -11.27
N GLN A 131 20.82 19.89 -10.75
CA GLN A 131 19.54 19.36 -10.35
C GLN A 131 19.62 18.76 -8.95
N LYS A 132 18.59 19.01 -8.14
CA LYS A 132 18.39 18.33 -6.84
C LYS A 132 17.07 17.56 -6.88
N PRO A 133 17.05 16.29 -6.44
CA PRO A 133 15.81 15.57 -6.31
C PRO A 133 14.92 16.24 -5.24
N THR A 134 13.61 16.29 -5.49
CA THR A 134 12.61 16.82 -4.55
C THR A 134 11.70 15.71 -4.05
N PHE A 135 10.55 15.53 -4.65
CA PHE A 135 9.57 14.50 -4.29
C PHE A 135 9.34 13.58 -5.48
N LYS A 136 8.75 12.41 -5.20
CA LYS A 136 8.23 11.51 -6.23
C LYS A 136 6.76 11.82 -6.50
N ASN A 137 6.35 11.68 -7.75
CA ASN A 137 4.94 11.75 -8.09
C ASN A 137 4.18 10.61 -7.42
N ALA A 138 2.91 10.86 -7.05
CA ALA A 138 2.05 9.81 -6.55
C ALA A 138 1.93 8.66 -7.55
N ILE A 139 1.93 7.44 -7.04
CA ILE A 139 1.75 6.23 -7.84
C ILE A 139 0.26 5.95 -7.95
N THR A 140 -0.18 5.65 -9.15
CA THR A 140 -1.57 5.28 -9.43
C THR A 140 -1.60 3.92 -10.10
N MET A 141 -2.40 3.01 -9.55
CA MET A 141 -2.61 1.67 -10.08
C MET A 141 -4.03 1.58 -10.63
N THR A 142 -4.16 1.16 -11.88
CA THR A 142 -5.44 1.07 -12.60
C THR A 142 -5.70 -0.37 -12.99
N PHE A 143 -6.86 -0.88 -12.60
CA PHE A 143 -7.37 -2.19 -12.96
C PHE A 143 -8.47 -2.06 -14.01
N GLN A 144 -8.38 -2.88 -15.05
CA GLN A 144 -9.47 -3.11 -16.01
C GLN A 144 -10.15 -4.44 -15.65
N LEU A 145 -11.43 -4.38 -15.30
CA LEU A 145 -12.23 -5.54 -14.91
C LEU A 145 -13.39 -5.74 -15.88
N ASP A 146 -13.70 -6.98 -16.24
CA ASP A 146 -14.90 -7.25 -17.02
C ASP A 146 -16.15 -6.86 -16.24
N TYR A 147 -17.11 -6.21 -16.91
CA TYR A 147 -18.34 -5.75 -16.26
C TYR A 147 -19.20 -6.94 -15.80
N ASP A 148 -19.26 -7.17 -14.52
CA ASP A 148 -20.10 -8.18 -13.90
C ASP A 148 -20.64 -7.70 -12.54
N PRO A 149 -21.83 -7.06 -12.52
CA PRO A 149 -22.40 -6.52 -11.27
C PRO A 149 -22.84 -7.61 -10.27
N SER A 150 -22.82 -8.89 -10.64
CA SER A 150 -23.13 -10.00 -9.73
C SER A 150 -21.96 -10.39 -8.82
N LYS A 151 -20.77 -9.91 -9.13
CA LYS A 151 -19.55 -10.21 -8.38
C LYS A 151 -19.44 -9.37 -7.11
N ALA A 152 -18.92 -9.98 -6.04
CA ALA A 152 -18.74 -9.32 -4.75
C ALA A 152 -17.83 -8.07 -4.83
N TRP A 153 -16.79 -8.10 -5.69
CA TRP A 153 -15.90 -6.98 -5.88
C TRP A 153 -16.61 -5.72 -6.43
N TYR A 154 -17.66 -5.90 -7.25
CA TYR A 154 -18.38 -4.76 -7.85
C TYR A 154 -19.04 -3.89 -6.77
N GLN A 155 -19.74 -4.52 -5.83
CA GLN A 155 -20.38 -3.82 -4.73
C GLN A 155 -19.35 -3.26 -3.74
N ALA A 156 -18.28 -4.03 -3.43
CA ALA A 156 -17.23 -3.60 -2.53
C ALA A 156 -16.49 -2.35 -3.05
N LEU A 157 -16.21 -2.27 -4.36
CA LEU A 157 -15.58 -1.08 -4.96
C LEU A 157 -16.51 0.13 -4.98
N ILE A 158 -17.82 -0.07 -5.16
CA ILE A 158 -18.82 1.02 -5.05
C ILE A 158 -18.84 1.59 -3.64
N GLU A 159 -18.84 0.72 -2.63
CA GLU A 159 -18.85 1.12 -1.22
C GLU A 159 -17.55 1.83 -0.83
N ALA A 160 -16.40 1.31 -1.26
CA ALA A 160 -15.10 1.91 -1.03
C ALA A 160 -14.96 3.30 -1.67
N ASP A 161 -15.40 3.46 -2.93
CA ASP A 161 -15.42 4.76 -3.63
C ASP A 161 -16.34 5.77 -2.92
N ALA A 162 -17.51 5.32 -2.44
CA ALA A 162 -18.46 6.17 -1.73
C ALA A 162 -17.95 6.58 -0.34
N ALA A 163 -17.27 5.71 0.36
CA ALA A 163 -16.68 5.98 1.69
C ALA A 163 -15.54 6.99 1.61
N ARG A 164 -14.79 7.02 0.52
CA ARG A 164 -13.57 7.83 0.32
C ARG A 164 -12.47 7.56 1.36
N ASP A 165 -12.56 6.43 2.04
CA ASP A 165 -11.53 5.98 2.96
C ASP A 165 -10.48 5.13 2.20
N PRO A 166 -9.23 5.18 2.62
CA PRO A 166 -8.21 4.38 1.97
C PRO A 166 -8.40 2.89 2.26
N VAL A 167 -8.06 2.07 1.29
CA VAL A 167 -8.16 0.61 1.35
C VAL A 167 -6.80 -0.04 1.14
N VAL A 168 -6.64 -1.25 1.64
CA VAL A 168 -5.46 -2.07 1.35
C VAL A 168 -5.77 -2.96 0.16
N VAL A 169 -4.92 -2.91 -0.86
CA VAL A 169 -4.95 -3.84 -2.00
C VAL A 169 -3.83 -4.84 -1.82
N ARG A 170 -4.14 -6.13 -1.96
CA ARG A 170 -3.20 -7.22 -1.85
C ARG A 170 -3.08 -7.94 -3.18
N GLY A 171 -1.85 -8.09 -3.68
CA GLY A 171 -1.52 -8.92 -4.84
C GLY A 171 -0.69 -10.13 -4.41
N ILE A 172 -1.16 -11.34 -4.67
CA ILE A 172 -0.41 -12.58 -4.45
C ILE A 172 0.10 -13.06 -5.80
N LEU A 173 1.41 -13.04 -5.96
CA LEU A 173 2.09 -13.45 -7.18
C LEU A 173 2.12 -14.98 -7.32
N PRO A 174 2.30 -15.52 -8.54
CA PRO A 174 2.36 -16.96 -8.77
C PRO A 174 3.48 -17.70 -8.03
N ASN A 175 4.53 -16.99 -7.62
CA ASN A 175 5.62 -17.53 -6.81
C ASN A 175 5.35 -17.50 -5.30
N GLY A 176 4.14 -17.10 -4.87
CA GLY A 176 3.76 -16.99 -3.46
C GLY A 176 4.12 -15.66 -2.79
N ALA A 177 4.88 -14.79 -3.44
CA ALA A 177 5.17 -13.48 -2.87
C ALA A 177 3.91 -12.59 -2.80
N MET A 178 3.83 -11.78 -1.75
CA MET A 178 2.72 -10.87 -1.52
C MET A 178 3.18 -9.42 -1.70
N LEU A 179 2.36 -8.64 -2.41
CA LEU A 179 2.50 -7.19 -2.54
C LEU A 179 1.32 -6.52 -1.84
N LEU A 180 1.60 -5.52 -1.04
CA LEU A 180 0.60 -4.72 -0.35
C LEU A 180 0.68 -3.28 -0.83
N TYR A 181 -0.49 -2.69 -1.06
CA TYR A 181 -0.66 -1.31 -1.48
C TYR A 181 -1.71 -0.65 -0.61
N TYR A 182 -1.42 0.52 -0.07
CA TYR A 182 -2.39 1.33 0.66
C TYR A 182 -2.78 2.52 -0.19
N ALA A 183 -4.05 2.65 -0.52
CA ALA A 183 -4.48 3.56 -1.57
C ALA A 183 -5.91 4.05 -1.39
N TYR A 184 -6.19 5.24 -1.93
CA TYR A 184 -7.54 5.73 -2.11
C TYR A 184 -8.16 5.09 -3.37
N PRO A 185 -9.31 4.41 -3.22
CA PRO A 185 -10.02 3.82 -4.34
C PRO A 185 -10.82 4.86 -5.11
N SER A 186 -10.96 4.66 -6.42
CA SER A 186 -11.94 5.34 -7.27
C SER A 186 -12.48 4.34 -8.27
N PHE A 187 -13.79 4.21 -8.36
CA PHE A 187 -14.45 3.22 -9.20
C PHE A 187 -15.41 3.85 -10.19
N ASN A 188 -15.16 3.67 -11.49
CA ASN A 188 -16.08 4.11 -12.52
C ASN A 188 -17.18 3.06 -12.74
N LYS A 189 -18.40 3.39 -12.30
CA LYS A 189 -19.59 2.54 -12.44
C LYS A 189 -20.10 2.43 -13.88
N VAL A 190 -19.69 3.36 -14.76
CA VAL A 190 -20.11 3.35 -16.16
C VAL A 190 -19.19 2.41 -16.93
N PRO A 191 -19.71 1.28 -17.46
CA PRO A 191 -18.88 0.37 -18.22
C PRO A 191 -18.53 0.97 -19.57
N THR A 192 -17.35 0.66 -20.06
CA THR A 192 -16.85 1.03 -21.39
C THR A 192 -16.61 -0.23 -22.21
N GLY A 193 -16.68 -0.14 -23.52
CA GLY A 193 -16.40 -1.27 -24.41
C GLY A 193 -16.44 -0.85 -25.88
N ALA A 194 -15.89 -1.70 -26.72
CA ALA A 194 -15.94 -1.57 -28.18
C ALA A 194 -16.76 -2.73 -28.78
N VAL A 195 -17.08 -2.61 -30.07
CA VAL A 195 -17.79 -3.68 -30.81
C VAL A 195 -16.93 -4.96 -30.79
N ASN A 196 -17.56 -6.09 -30.43
CA ASN A 196 -16.93 -7.41 -30.26
C ASN A 196 -15.99 -7.53 -29.05
N GLU A 197 -16.06 -6.62 -28.09
CA GLU A 197 -15.35 -6.69 -26.80
C GLU A 197 -16.33 -6.76 -25.63
N ASN A 198 -15.90 -7.38 -24.53
CA ASN A 198 -16.68 -7.34 -23.30
C ASN A 198 -16.70 -5.92 -22.74
N LEU A 199 -17.81 -5.55 -22.12
CA LEU A 199 -17.86 -4.34 -21.32
C LEU A 199 -16.90 -4.44 -20.15
N GLN A 200 -16.23 -3.33 -19.82
CA GLN A 200 -15.23 -3.26 -18.77
C GLN A 200 -15.50 -2.08 -17.83
N ASN A 201 -15.18 -2.27 -16.56
CA ASN A 201 -15.10 -1.19 -15.58
C ASN A 201 -13.63 -0.89 -15.25
N THR A 202 -13.39 0.35 -14.89
CA THR A 202 -12.08 0.80 -14.44
C THR A 202 -12.11 1.09 -12.94
N ALA A 203 -11.20 0.45 -12.20
CA ALA A 203 -10.93 0.78 -10.81
C ALA A 203 -9.53 1.38 -10.70
N THR A 204 -9.41 2.53 -10.08
CA THR A 204 -8.15 3.28 -9.91
C THR A 204 -7.83 3.39 -8.44
N PHE A 205 -6.58 3.14 -8.08
CA PHE A 205 -6.07 3.21 -6.71
C PHE A 205 -4.90 4.18 -6.67
N SER A 206 -5.06 5.31 -5.97
CA SER A 206 -4.00 6.29 -5.76
C SER A 206 -3.24 5.93 -4.48
N LEU A 207 -1.99 5.48 -4.60
CA LEU A 207 -1.19 5.00 -3.49
C LEU A 207 -0.83 6.14 -2.52
N ILE A 208 -0.91 5.86 -1.23
CA ILE A 208 -0.53 6.76 -0.14
C ILE A 208 0.94 6.54 0.22
N CYS A 209 1.38 5.28 0.25
CA CYS A 209 2.75 4.89 0.58
C CYS A 209 3.37 4.04 -0.52
N ASP A 210 4.69 3.83 -0.44
CA ASP A 210 5.38 2.89 -1.33
C ASP A 210 4.85 1.46 -1.11
N PRO A 211 4.75 0.63 -2.16
CA PRO A 211 4.30 -0.75 -2.04
C PRO A 211 5.28 -1.59 -1.21
N ILE A 212 4.73 -2.48 -0.39
CA ILE A 212 5.51 -3.38 0.46
C ILE A 212 5.44 -4.79 -0.11
N ARG A 213 6.58 -5.48 -0.13
CA ARG A 213 6.69 -6.84 -0.63
C ARG A 213 7.15 -7.81 0.45
N TYR A 214 6.43 -8.91 0.57
CA TYR A 214 6.82 -10.07 1.37
C TYR A 214 7.09 -11.26 0.46
N GLU A 215 8.09 -12.08 0.83
CA GLU A 215 8.48 -13.26 0.03
C GLU A 215 7.42 -14.38 0.09
N SER A 216 6.58 -14.40 1.13
CA SER A 216 5.49 -15.35 1.30
C SER A 216 4.20 -14.62 1.70
N ALA A 217 3.07 -15.15 1.26
CA ALA A 217 1.74 -14.68 1.66
C ALA A 217 1.28 -15.26 3.03
N GLU A 218 2.03 -16.22 3.56
CA GLU A 218 1.84 -16.87 4.87
C GLU A 218 2.92 -16.43 5.85
#